data_64654309f44b932fc3720e43f39e6614
#
_entry.id   64654309f44b932fc3720e43f39e6614
#
_cell.length_a   1.000
_cell.length_b   1.000
_cell.length_c   1.000
_cell.angle_alpha   90.00
_cell.angle_beta   90.00
_cell.angle_gamma   90.00
#
_symmetry.space_group_name_H-M   'P 1'
#
loop_
_entity.id
_entity.type
_entity.pdbx_description
1 polymer ?
#
loop_
_entity_poly.entity_id
_entity_poly.type
_entity_poly.pdbx_seq_one_letter_code
_entity_poly.pdbx_strand_id
1 'polypeptide(L)'
;MCAVTTPTFSLFEVYAGNSLAGMKYYHLILALTVVLALPTITLAKEKGTGTTADVEATIKKIEQELSDTIVKSDTSAFEKYLASDYLGIGPDGVTQNKSELLADIKSGTLKLESSTYSDMKVQVAEADMAVVVYRSDDKGTYKGKDITGQYRWLDVFVKRDGKWQIAIDQGTPIAKQ
;
A
#
# COMPACT_ATOMS: atom_id res chain seq x y z
N MET A 1 -32.06 -4.04 -36.47
CA MET A 1 -31.64 -5.22 -37.23
C MET A 1 -30.60 -4.78 -38.25
N CYS A 2 -29.32 -4.94 -37.94
CA CYS A 2 -28.22 -4.81 -38.93
C CYS A 2 -27.30 -5.98 -38.69
N ALA A 3 -27.27 -6.87 -39.67
CA ALA A 3 -26.42 -8.04 -39.69
C ALA A 3 -25.00 -7.64 -40.13
N VAL A 4 -24.00 -8.03 -39.36
CA VAL A 4 -22.57 -7.92 -39.72
C VAL A 4 -22.14 -9.27 -40.25
N THR A 5 -21.87 -9.34 -41.52
CA THR A 5 -21.29 -10.48 -42.22
C THR A 5 -19.77 -10.43 -42.15
N THR A 6 -19.15 -11.46 -41.57
CA THR A 6 -17.70 -11.71 -41.61
C THR A 6 -17.34 -12.43 -42.93
N PRO A 7 -16.26 -12.02 -43.61
CA PRO A 7 -15.75 -12.78 -44.77
C PRO A 7 -14.82 -13.90 -44.30
N THR A 8 -15.18 -15.13 -44.66
CA THR A 8 -14.31 -16.31 -44.62
C THR A 8 -13.32 -16.29 -45.79
N PHE A 9 -12.03 -16.18 -45.48
CA PHE A 9 -10.99 -16.39 -46.47
C PHE A 9 -10.64 -17.87 -46.56
N SER A 10 -10.94 -18.47 -47.74
CA SER A 10 -10.54 -19.80 -48.11
C SER A 10 -9.10 -19.78 -48.67
N LEU A 11 -8.18 -20.44 -47.98
CA LEU A 11 -6.81 -20.72 -48.44
C LEU A 11 -6.76 -22.14 -49.04
N PHE A 12 -7.25 -22.27 -50.25
CA PHE A 12 -6.91 -23.44 -51.10
C PHE A 12 -6.90 -22.96 -52.55
N GLU A 13 -5.74 -22.97 -53.11
CA GLU A 13 -5.29 -23.18 -54.48
C GLU A 13 -4.02 -22.38 -54.74
N VAL A 14 -2.97 -23.06 -54.90
CA VAL A 14 -1.90 -22.96 -55.93
C VAL A 14 -0.65 -23.67 -55.39
N TYR A 15 -0.46 -24.91 -55.77
CA TYR A 15 0.87 -25.43 -55.99
C TYR A 15 0.81 -26.67 -56.89
N ALA A 16 0.86 -26.42 -58.16
CA ALA A 16 1.31 -27.44 -59.14
C ALA A 16 2.34 -26.76 -60.03
N GLY A 17 3.61 -27.10 -59.87
CA GLY A 17 4.69 -26.59 -60.73
C GLY A 17 6.03 -27.23 -60.38
N ASN A 18 6.35 -28.28 -61.09
CA ASN A 18 7.63 -29.00 -61.04
C ASN A 18 8.83 -28.08 -61.31
N SER A 19 9.88 -28.17 -60.47
CA SER A 19 11.24 -27.94 -60.92
C SER A 19 12.27 -28.58 -59.99
N LEU A 20 13.10 -29.46 -60.51
CA LEU A 20 14.16 -30.24 -59.88
C LEU A 20 15.40 -29.40 -59.47
N ALA A 21 15.26 -28.10 -59.23
CA ALA A 21 16.39 -27.23 -58.89
C ALA A 21 16.46 -26.87 -57.39
N GLY A 22 15.54 -27.36 -56.54
CA GLY A 22 15.40 -26.93 -55.14
C GLY A 22 16.12 -27.79 -54.09
N MET A 23 16.85 -28.88 -54.46
CA MET A 23 17.33 -29.86 -53.48
C MET A 23 18.68 -29.53 -52.82
N LYS A 24 19.25 -28.36 -53.08
CA LYS A 24 20.54 -27.94 -52.47
C LYS A 24 20.43 -26.97 -51.29
N TYR A 25 19.23 -26.50 -50.99
CA TYR A 25 19.05 -25.52 -49.89
C TYR A 25 18.42 -26.08 -48.63
N TYR A 26 17.97 -27.36 -48.65
CA TYR A 26 17.34 -27.96 -47.44
C TYR A 26 18.33 -28.27 -46.32
N HIS A 27 19.63 -28.36 -46.58
CA HIS A 27 20.64 -28.59 -45.54
C HIS A 27 21.14 -27.30 -44.85
N LEU A 28 20.78 -26.11 -45.35
CA LEU A 28 21.23 -24.85 -44.80
C LEU A 28 20.15 -24.17 -43.91
N ILE A 29 18.92 -24.67 -43.91
CA ILE A 29 17.81 -24.10 -43.11
C ILE A 29 17.60 -24.87 -41.80
N LEU A 30 18.21 -26.08 -41.66
CA LEU A 30 18.05 -26.87 -40.43
C LEU A 30 19.02 -26.50 -39.30
N ALA A 31 19.86 -25.49 -39.50
CA ALA A 31 20.88 -25.09 -38.51
C ALA A 31 20.58 -23.78 -37.77
N LEU A 32 19.42 -23.13 -37.95
CA LEU A 32 19.14 -21.82 -37.35
C LEU A 32 17.82 -21.73 -36.59
N THR A 33 17.29 -22.83 -36.07
CA THR A 33 16.28 -22.82 -35.04
C THR A 33 16.88 -23.23 -33.72
N VAL A 34 17.97 -22.57 -33.29
CA VAL A 34 18.26 -22.43 -31.86
C VAL A 34 17.26 -21.42 -31.35
N VAL A 35 16.11 -21.91 -30.93
CA VAL A 35 15.20 -21.17 -30.08
C VAL A 35 16.01 -20.79 -28.83
N LEU A 36 16.46 -19.53 -28.77
CA LEU A 36 16.89 -18.92 -27.53
C LEU A 36 15.67 -18.95 -26.57
N ALA A 37 15.51 -20.05 -25.83
CA ALA A 37 14.72 -20.08 -24.63
C ALA A 37 15.46 -19.20 -23.63
N LEU A 38 15.27 -17.89 -23.75
CA LEU A 38 15.61 -16.96 -22.67
C LEU A 38 14.79 -17.43 -21.46
N PRO A 39 15.45 -17.79 -20.35
CA PRO A 39 14.70 -18.00 -19.11
C PRO A 39 13.95 -16.69 -18.86
N THR A 40 12.63 -16.71 -18.96
CA THR A 40 11.81 -15.65 -18.40
C THR A 40 12.10 -15.69 -16.90
N ILE A 41 13.00 -14.82 -16.43
CA ILE A 41 13.15 -14.55 -15.01
C ILE A 41 11.85 -13.89 -14.63
N THR A 42 10.89 -14.70 -14.24
CA THR A 42 9.73 -14.23 -13.49
C THR A 42 10.33 -13.73 -12.17
N LEU A 43 10.51 -12.42 -12.05
CA LEU A 43 10.72 -11.79 -10.75
C LEU A 43 9.45 -12.12 -9.96
N ALA A 44 9.49 -13.27 -9.26
CA ALA A 44 8.55 -13.53 -8.20
C ALA A 44 8.76 -12.40 -7.20
N LYS A 45 7.80 -11.47 -7.12
CA LYS A 45 7.73 -10.47 -6.05
C LYS A 45 7.87 -11.28 -4.74
N GLU A 46 9.00 -11.12 -4.06
CA GLU A 46 9.23 -11.81 -2.78
C GLU A 46 8.04 -11.48 -1.88
N LYS A 47 7.24 -12.50 -1.63
CA LYS A 47 6.15 -12.41 -0.67
C LYS A 47 6.83 -12.29 0.70
N GLY A 48 6.76 -11.11 1.30
CA GLY A 48 7.43 -10.82 2.57
C GLY A 48 7.21 -11.95 3.58
N THR A 49 8.30 -12.53 4.05
CA THR A 49 8.37 -13.78 4.85
C THR A 49 7.92 -13.62 6.31
N GLY A 50 7.27 -12.53 6.69
CA GLY A 50 6.73 -12.35 8.05
C GLY A 50 5.41 -13.10 8.22
N THR A 51 5.25 -13.77 9.36
CA THR A 51 3.95 -14.35 9.75
C THR A 51 2.95 -13.21 10.08
N THR A 52 1.65 -13.51 10.08
CA THR A 52 0.63 -12.57 10.54
C THR A 52 0.95 -12.01 11.93
N ALA A 53 1.44 -12.86 12.84
CA ALA A 53 1.83 -12.45 14.20
C ALA A 53 3.02 -11.46 14.18
N ASP A 54 4.01 -11.64 13.31
CA ASP A 54 5.14 -10.71 13.17
C ASP A 54 4.68 -9.34 12.65
N VAL A 55 3.74 -9.33 11.71
CA VAL A 55 3.14 -8.10 11.19
C VAL A 55 2.38 -7.38 12.30
N GLU A 56 1.51 -8.09 13.02
CA GLU A 56 0.76 -7.52 14.15
C GLU A 56 1.69 -6.90 15.21
N ALA A 57 2.74 -7.60 15.60
CA ALA A 57 3.71 -7.10 16.57
C ALA A 57 4.42 -5.84 16.05
N THR A 58 4.77 -5.82 14.76
CA THR A 58 5.40 -4.67 14.12
C THR A 58 4.49 -3.45 14.12
N ILE A 59 3.23 -3.61 13.68
CA ILE A 59 2.25 -2.52 13.64
C ILE A 59 2.01 -1.96 15.05
N LYS A 60 1.77 -2.82 16.05
CA LYS A 60 1.58 -2.40 17.45
C LYS A 60 2.76 -1.60 18.00
N LYS A 61 3.99 -1.99 17.62
CA LYS A 61 5.20 -1.26 18.01
C LYS A 61 5.26 0.12 17.35
N ILE A 62 4.89 0.23 16.07
CA ILE A 62 4.83 1.51 15.36
C ILE A 62 3.83 2.46 16.04
N GLU A 63 2.63 1.98 16.35
CA GLU A 63 1.61 2.77 17.03
C GLU A 63 2.08 3.26 18.41
N GLN A 64 2.76 2.41 19.16
CA GLN A 64 3.31 2.81 20.46
C GLN A 64 4.39 3.90 20.28
N GLU A 65 5.27 3.77 19.28
CA GLU A 65 6.30 4.78 18.99
C GLU A 65 5.67 6.13 18.60
N LEU A 66 4.57 6.12 17.84
CA LEU A 66 3.80 7.33 17.50
C LEU A 66 3.18 7.97 18.74
N SER A 67 2.54 7.18 19.60
CA SER A 67 1.97 7.65 20.88
C SER A 67 3.03 8.27 21.78
N ASP A 68 4.20 7.65 21.89
CA ASP A 68 5.29 8.13 22.76
C ASP A 68 5.94 9.42 22.24
N THR A 69 5.92 9.66 20.94
CA THR A 69 6.56 10.84 20.32
C THR A 69 5.62 12.03 20.24
N ILE A 70 4.33 11.81 19.99
CA ILE A 70 3.37 12.94 19.83
C ILE A 70 3.25 13.79 21.09
N VAL A 71 3.27 13.19 22.27
CA VAL A 71 3.21 13.91 23.56
C VAL A 71 4.44 14.78 23.83
N LYS A 72 5.55 14.50 23.12
CA LYS A 72 6.80 15.28 23.19
C LYS A 72 6.88 16.35 22.11
N SER A 73 5.86 16.46 21.27
CA SER A 73 5.86 17.26 20.02
C SER A 73 7.05 16.88 19.10
N ASP A 74 7.48 15.60 19.14
CA ASP A 74 8.55 15.05 18.31
C ASP A 74 7.93 14.45 17.05
N THR A 75 8.36 14.92 15.88
CA THR A 75 7.84 14.49 14.60
C THR A 75 8.55 13.27 14.01
N SER A 76 9.62 12.79 14.65
CA SER A 76 10.52 11.78 14.06
C SER A 76 9.83 10.47 13.71
N ALA A 77 8.93 9.96 14.56
CA ALA A 77 8.15 8.76 14.25
C ALA A 77 7.16 9.00 13.11
N PHE A 78 6.49 10.15 13.10
CA PHE A 78 5.55 10.52 12.03
C PHE A 78 6.27 10.72 10.70
N GLU A 79 7.43 11.34 10.67
CA GLU A 79 8.27 11.46 9.46
C GLU A 79 8.64 10.10 8.89
N LYS A 80 8.97 9.14 9.76
CA LYS A 80 9.40 7.79 9.43
C LYS A 80 8.24 6.91 8.94
N TYR A 81 7.09 6.96 9.61
CA TYR A 81 6.02 6.01 9.42
C TYR A 81 4.85 6.50 8.58
N LEU A 82 4.65 7.80 8.39
CA LEU A 82 3.63 8.27 7.45
C LEU A 82 4.13 8.11 6.00
N ALA A 83 3.29 7.58 5.13
CA ALA A 83 3.55 7.49 3.71
C ALA A 83 3.67 8.89 3.07
N SER A 84 4.33 9.00 1.92
CA SER A 84 4.45 10.28 1.21
C SER A 84 3.11 10.82 0.69
N ASP A 85 2.18 9.91 0.43
CA ASP A 85 0.80 10.15 -0.02
C ASP A 85 -0.23 9.98 1.12
N TYR A 86 0.22 10.13 2.36
CA TYR A 86 -0.64 10.03 3.54
C TYR A 86 -1.83 10.97 3.48
N LEU A 87 -2.99 10.48 3.90
CA LEU A 87 -4.24 11.20 4.06
C LEU A 87 -4.82 10.93 5.45
N GLY A 88 -4.82 11.93 6.31
CA GLY A 88 -5.50 11.90 7.60
C GLY A 88 -6.91 12.50 7.52
N ILE A 89 -7.82 11.97 8.33
CA ILE A 89 -9.15 12.51 8.55
C ILE A 89 -9.32 12.71 10.07
N GLY A 90 -9.21 13.96 10.50
CA GLY A 90 -9.35 14.29 11.93
C GLY A 90 -10.74 14.01 12.48
N PRO A 91 -10.89 13.98 13.83
CA PRO A 91 -12.17 13.80 14.49
C PRO A 91 -13.22 14.87 14.17
N ASP A 92 -12.80 16.00 13.64
CA ASP A 92 -13.63 17.09 13.13
C ASP A 92 -14.03 16.93 11.64
N GLY A 93 -13.59 15.84 11.00
CA GLY A 93 -13.83 15.56 9.60
C GLY A 93 -12.91 16.32 8.62
N VAL A 94 -11.96 17.11 9.13
CA VAL A 94 -11.00 17.83 8.29
C VAL A 94 -9.93 16.89 7.80
N THR A 95 -9.64 16.93 6.49
CA THR A 95 -8.54 16.17 5.90
C THR A 95 -7.21 16.89 6.05
N GLN A 96 -6.14 16.11 6.20
CA GLN A 96 -4.79 16.62 6.40
C GLN A 96 -3.77 15.71 5.70
N ASN A 97 -2.79 16.30 5.02
CA ASN A 97 -1.68 15.56 4.45
C ASN A 97 -0.51 15.46 5.45
N LYS A 98 0.51 14.67 5.09
CA LYS A 98 1.69 14.45 5.94
C LYS A 98 2.37 15.76 6.37
N SER A 99 2.59 16.69 5.44
CA SER A 99 3.31 17.94 5.74
C SER A 99 2.53 18.85 6.69
N GLU A 100 1.20 18.88 6.55
CA GLU A 100 0.30 19.65 7.43
C GLU A 100 0.29 19.08 8.85
N LEU A 101 0.17 17.75 8.99
CA LEU A 101 0.21 17.10 10.29
C LEU A 101 1.55 17.33 11.00
N LEU A 102 2.68 17.14 10.29
CA LEU A 102 3.99 17.40 10.87
C LEU A 102 4.17 18.87 11.29
N ALA A 103 3.64 19.82 10.51
CA ALA A 103 3.67 21.23 10.85
C ALA A 103 2.84 21.53 12.10
N ASP A 104 1.66 20.93 12.23
CA ASP A 104 0.78 21.10 13.39
C ASP A 104 1.40 20.55 14.68
N ILE A 105 2.04 19.39 14.62
CA ILE A 105 2.78 18.80 15.76
C ILE A 105 3.98 19.71 16.13
N LYS A 106 4.80 20.08 15.15
CA LYS A 106 6.02 20.85 15.38
C LYS A 106 5.77 22.27 15.91
N SER A 107 4.70 22.91 15.46
CA SER A 107 4.32 24.25 15.91
C SER A 107 3.59 24.26 17.26
N GLY A 108 3.16 23.09 17.75
CA GLY A 108 2.28 22.97 18.92
C GLY A 108 0.82 23.37 18.64
N THR A 109 0.43 23.51 17.37
CA THR A 109 -0.96 23.66 16.94
C THR A 109 -1.78 22.43 17.36
N LEU A 110 -1.21 21.23 17.18
CA LEU A 110 -1.61 19.99 17.85
C LEU A 110 -0.65 19.74 19.00
N LYS A 111 -1.18 19.79 20.22
CA LYS A 111 -0.39 19.55 21.44
C LYS A 111 -1.10 18.59 22.35
N LEU A 112 -0.52 17.42 22.56
CA LEU A 112 -0.99 16.45 23.54
C LEU A 112 -0.13 16.50 24.80
N GLU A 113 -0.79 16.54 25.96
CA GLU A 113 -0.16 16.40 27.27
C GLU A 113 -0.02 14.91 27.62
N SER A 114 -0.98 14.10 27.20
CA SER A 114 -0.95 12.65 27.29
C SER A 114 -1.78 12.03 26.17
N SER A 115 -1.37 10.85 25.77
CA SER A 115 -2.09 9.98 24.82
C SER A 115 -1.83 8.54 25.22
N THR A 116 -2.87 7.76 25.43
CA THR A 116 -2.76 6.35 25.80
C THR A 116 -3.59 5.51 24.86
N TYR A 117 -2.96 4.54 24.21
CA TYR A 117 -3.61 3.65 23.26
C TYR A 117 -4.04 2.33 23.95
N SER A 118 -5.24 1.87 23.63
CA SER A 118 -5.84 0.65 24.16
C SER A 118 -6.75 -0.02 23.14
N ASP A 119 -7.21 -1.23 23.44
CA ASP A 119 -8.13 -2.03 22.61
C ASP A 119 -7.63 -2.20 21.16
N MET A 120 -6.31 -2.29 20.97
CA MET A 120 -5.70 -2.35 19.64
C MET A 120 -5.92 -3.70 18.97
N LYS A 121 -6.56 -3.67 17.81
CA LYS A 121 -6.83 -4.83 16.96
C LYS A 121 -6.18 -4.60 15.60
N VAL A 122 -5.30 -5.51 15.20
CA VAL A 122 -4.64 -5.48 13.89
C VAL A 122 -5.23 -6.58 13.01
N GLN A 123 -5.65 -6.22 11.81
CA GLN A 123 -6.09 -7.15 10.78
C GLN A 123 -5.11 -7.08 9.62
N VAL A 124 -4.37 -8.15 9.39
CA VAL A 124 -3.52 -8.29 8.21
C VAL A 124 -4.41 -8.71 7.04
N ALA A 125 -4.64 -7.79 6.11
CA ALA A 125 -5.52 -8.01 4.96
C ALA A 125 -4.77 -8.70 3.82
N GLU A 126 -3.52 -8.26 3.55
CA GLU A 126 -2.63 -8.80 2.52
C GLU A 126 -1.18 -8.81 3.03
N ALA A 127 -0.27 -9.41 2.27
CA ALA A 127 1.16 -9.47 2.64
C ALA A 127 1.82 -8.08 2.81
N ASP A 128 1.22 -7.05 2.21
CA ASP A 128 1.69 -5.66 2.18
C ASP A 128 0.62 -4.66 2.64
N MET A 129 -0.50 -5.14 3.24
CA MET A 129 -1.56 -4.29 3.77
C MET A 129 -2.09 -4.80 5.10
N ALA A 130 -2.19 -3.91 6.09
CA ALA A 130 -2.81 -4.17 7.37
C ALA A 130 -3.67 -2.98 7.79
N VAL A 131 -4.70 -3.26 8.58
CA VAL A 131 -5.56 -2.25 9.19
C VAL A 131 -5.45 -2.40 10.70
N VAL A 132 -5.31 -1.30 11.41
CA VAL A 132 -5.38 -1.29 12.86
C VAL A 132 -6.54 -0.42 13.31
N VAL A 133 -7.24 -0.88 14.35
CA VAL A 133 -8.25 -0.10 15.04
C VAL A 133 -7.89 -0.09 16.52
N TYR A 134 -7.85 1.11 17.11
CA TYR A 134 -7.54 1.26 18.52
C TYR A 134 -8.36 2.39 19.16
N ARG A 135 -8.33 2.48 20.47
CA ARG A 135 -8.85 3.60 21.23
C ARG A 135 -7.69 4.42 21.76
N SER A 136 -7.79 5.77 21.66
CA SER A 136 -6.95 6.67 22.41
C SER A 136 -7.74 7.35 23.53
N ASP A 137 -7.06 7.59 24.64
CA ASP A 137 -7.46 8.52 25.71
C ASP A 137 -6.47 9.69 25.64
N ASP A 138 -6.93 10.82 25.10
CA ASP A 138 -6.09 11.98 24.82
C ASP A 138 -6.41 13.14 25.75
N LYS A 139 -5.37 13.88 26.15
CA LYS A 139 -5.49 15.17 26.82
C LYS A 139 -4.64 16.19 26.09
N GLY A 140 -5.25 17.29 25.64
CA GLY A 140 -4.51 18.29 24.89
C GLY A 140 -5.39 19.29 24.17
N THR A 141 -4.75 20.02 23.23
CA THR A 141 -5.40 21.05 22.44
C THR A 141 -5.07 20.91 20.95
N TYR A 142 -6.02 21.31 20.11
CA TYR A 142 -5.83 21.48 18.67
C TYR A 142 -6.36 22.84 18.23
N LYS A 143 -5.49 23.65 17.60
CA LYS A 143 -5.82 25.05 17.22
C LYS A 143 -6.38 25.86 18.41
N GLY A 144 -5.82 25.61 19.61
CA GLY A 144 -6.21 26.26 20.85
C GLY A 144 -7.53 25.79 21.44
N LYS A 145 -8.20 24.80 20.87
CA LYS A 145 -9.41 24.19 21.39
C LYS A 145 -9.06 22.93 22.17
N ASP A 146 -9.71 22.74 23.34
CA ASP A 146 -9.58 21.49 24.10
C ASP A 146 -10.12 20.29 23.27
N ILE A 147 -9.29 19.29 23.14
CA ILE A 147 -9.59 18.01 22.48
C ILE A 147 -9.49 16.83 23.46
N THR A 148 -9.53 17.11 24.74
CA THR A 148 -9.47 16.06 25.77
C THR A 148 -10.67 15.13 25.66
N GLY A 149 -10.39 13.83 25.41
CA GLY A 149 -11.45 12.85 25.21
C GLY A 149 -10.97 11.51 24.76
N GLN A 150 -11.92 10.66 24.44
CA GLN A 150 -11.67 9.33 23.88
C GLN A 150 -11.99 9.33 22.39
N TYR A 151 -11.13 8.68 21.63
CA TYR A 151 -11.29 8.56 20.19
C TYR A 151 -11.12 7.10 19.75
N ARG A 152 -11.80 6.74 18.66
CA ARG A 152 -11.57 5.51 17.92
C ARG A 152 -10.83 5.86 16.64
N TRP A 153 -9.65 5.28 16.46
CA TRP A 153 -8.83 5.46 15.27
C TRP A 153 -8.88 4.22 14.40
N LEU A 154 -8.75 4.43 13.11
CA LEU A 154 -8.56 3.41 12.10
C LEU A 154 -7.40 3.83 11.20
N ASP A 155 -6.32 3.04 11.20
CA ASP A 155 -5.16 3.32 10.38
C ASP A 155 -4.97 2.20 9.36
N VAL A 156 -4.71 2.58 8.11
CA VAL A 156 -4.38 1.68 7.01
C VAL A 156 -2.88 1.73 6.79
N PHE A 157 -2.23 0.61 7.07
CA PHE A 157 -0.81 0.40 6.82
C PHE A 157 -0.60 -0.24 5.46
N VAL A 158 0.41 0.26 4.74
CA VAL A 158 0.91 -0.32 3.50
C VAL A 158 2.41 -0.61 3.64
N LYS A 159 2.87 -1.72 3.06
CA LYS A 159 4.28 -2.06 3.04
C LYS A 159 4.88 -1.69 1.69
N ARG A 160 5.73 -0.67 1.67
CA ARG A 160 6.44 -0.20 0.47
C ARG A 160 7.94 -0.30 0.71
N ASP A 161 8.67 -0.87 -0.22
CA ASP A 161 10.14 -1.07 -0.13
C ASP A 161 10.56 -1.74 1.20
N GLY A 162 9.78 -2.73 1.63
CA GLY A 162 10.00 -3.48 2.86
C GLY A 162 9.64 -2.75 4.16
N LYS A 163 9.13 -1.51 4.10
CA LYS A 163 8.78 -0.68 5.27
C LYS A 163 7.27 -0.52 5.39
N TRP A 164 6.75 -0.71 6.61
CA TRP A 164 5.36 -0.42 6.93
C TRP A 164 5.18 1.09 7.14
N GLN A 165 4.17 1.66 6.48
CA GLN A 165 3.83 3.09 6.53
C GLN A 165 2.32 3.25 6.62
N ILE A 166 1.84 4.25 7.37
CA ILE A 166 0.43 4.63 7.42
C ILE A 166 0.12 5.43 6.15
N ALA A 167 -0.82 4.93 5.35
CA ALA A 167 -1.30 5.62 4.16
C ALA A 167 -2.56 6.44 4.45
N ILE A 168 -3.42 5.95 5.33
CA ILE A 168 -4.66 6.62 5.74
C ILE A 168 -4.81 6.45 7.24
N ASP A 169 -5.25 7.51 7.94
CA ASP A 169 -5.81 7.41 9.28
C ASP A 169 -7.16 8.12 9.37
N GLN A 170 -7.98 7.71 10.30
CA GLN A 170 -9.24 8.35 10.61
C GLN A 170 -9.55 8.29 12.09
N GLY A 171 -9.81 9.45 12.69
CA GLY A 171 -10.29 9.59 14.07
C GLY A 171 -11.80 9.80 14.15
N THR A 172 -12.42 9.18 15.15
CA THR A 172 -13.85 9.37 15.49
C THR A 172 -13.99 9.57 16.98
N PRO A 173 -14.65 10.63 17.46
CA PRO A 173 -14.89 10.82 18.89
C PRO A 173 -15.77 9.70 19.46
N ILE A 174 -15.42 9.17 20.63
CA ILE A 174 -16.27 8.23 21.36
C ILE A 174 -17.20 9.05 22.24
N ALA A 175 -18.51 8.92 22.00
CA ALA A 175 -19.51 9.61 22.80
C ALA A 175 -19.44 9.17 24.27
N LYS A 176 -19.53 10.14 25.21
CA LYS A 176 -19.69 9.82 26.62
C LYS A 176 -21.07 9.17 26.82
N GLN A 177 -21.06 7.99 27.41
CA GLN A 177 -22.28 7.30 27.83
C GLN A 177 -22.79 7.88 29.12
#